data_f7edffaae27f5d91fa13010c46491bc0
#
_entry.id   f7edffaae27f5d91fa13010c46491bc0
#
_cell.length_a   1.000
_cell.length_b   1.000
_cell.length_c   1.000
_cell.angle_alpha   90.00
_cell.angle_beta   90.00
_cell.angle_gamma   90.00
#
_symmetry.space_group_name_H-M   'P 1'
#
loop_
_entity.id
_entity.type
_entity.pdbx_description
1 polymer ?
#
loop_
_entity_poly.entity_id
_entity_poly.type
_entity_poly.pdbx_seq_one_letter_code
_entity_poly.pdbx_strand_id
1 'polypeptide(L)'
;MRVETEKEKIVAVLHKVVEDSQPPQRWGFDELRREGFSEPVLAALECVTRREGETYEDVIRRSLTHPVARRVKLADIKDNMDIRRLATLTDRDAERLRRYLAAWRVLTGAE
;
A
#
# COMPACT_ATOMS: atom_id res chain seq x y z
N MET A 1 4.07 -12.83 -2.89
CA MET A 1 3.42 -12.40 -4.14
C MET A 1 4.24 -11.31 -4.81
N ARG A 2 4.43 -11.43 -6.09
CA ARG A 2 5.21 -10.47 -6.86
C ARG A 2 4.26 -9.54 -7.62
N VAL A 3 4.62 -8.26 -7.71
CA VAL A 3 3.91 -7.30 -8.57
C VAL A 3 4.34 -7.58 -10.01
N GLU A 4 3.42 -8.00 -10.87
CA GLU A 4 3.75 -8.51 -12.20
C GLU A 4 3.42 -7.56 -13.35
N THR A 5 2.35 -6.77 -13.23
CA THR A 5 1.95 -5.89 -14.32
C THR A 5 2.66 -4.54 -14.25
N GLU A 6 2.79 -3.90 -15.39
CA GLU A 6 3.36 -2.55 -15.49
C GLU A 6 2.58 -1.56 -14.63
N LYS A 7 1.26 -1.64 -14.67
CA LYS A 7 0.37 -0.79 -13.89
C LYS A 7 0.59 -0.98 -12.40
N GLU A 8 0.73 -2.21 -11.94
CA GLU A 8 0.98 -2.53 -10.54
C GLU A 8 2.32 -1.96 -10.07
N LYS A 9 3.35 -2.06 -10.91
CA LYS A 9 4.67 -1.51 -10.59
C LYS A 9 4.63 0.00 -10.45
N ILE A 10 3.91 0.66 -11.35
CA ILE A 10 3.76 2.13 -11.29
C ILE A 10 3.06 2.54 -10.01
N VAL A 11 1.96 1.87 -9.66
CA VAL A 11 1.23 2.19 -8.42
C VAL A 11 2.11 1.98 -7.19
N ALA A 12 2.88 0.91 -7.15
CA ALA A 12 3.77 0.62 -6.03
C ALA A 12 4.82 1.72 -5.84
N VAL A 13 5.43 2.18 -6.94
CA VAL A 13 6.43 3.25 -6.89
C VAL A 13 5.78 4.57 -6.47
N LEU A 14 4.64 4.92 -7.06
CA LEU A 14 3.94 6.16 -6.75
C LEU A 14 3.44 6.19 -5.29
N HIS A 15 3.04 5.06 -4.75
CA HIS A 15 2.63 4.96 -3.36
C HIS A 15 3.76 5.43 -2.42
N LYS A 16 4.99 4.99 -2.68
CA LYS A 16 6.14 5.41 -1.89
C LYS A 16 6.45 6.90 -2.09
N VAL A 17 6.33 7.39 -3.32
CA VAL A 17 6.57 8.81 -3.61
C VAL A 17 5.59 9.69 -2.84
N VAL A 18 4.31 9.35 -2.84
CA VAL A 18 3.29 10.11 -2.12
C VAL A 18 3.51 10.07 -0.62
N GLU A 19 3.82 8.87 -0.08
CA GLU A 19 4.07 8.69 1.35
C GLU A 19 5.27 9.46 1.86
N ASP A 20 6.36 9.45 1.09
CA ASP A 20 7.63 10.01 1.51
C ASP A 20 7.81 11.49 1.16
N SER A 21 6.90 12.06 0.36
CA SER A 21 7.04 13.46 -0.04
C SER A 21 6.75 14.41 1.12
N GLN A 22 7.52 15.49 1.18
CA GLN A 22 7.42 16.51 2.22
C GLN A 22 7.19 17.88 1.62
N PRO A 23 6.45 18.79 2.30
CA PRO A 23 6.35 20.16 1.83
C PRO A 23 7.74 20.81 1.72
N PRO A 24 7.96 21.72 0.74
CA PRO A 24 6.99 22.24 -0.23
C PRO A 24 6.79 21.38 -1.48
N GLN A 25 7.57 20.30 -1.65
CA GLN A 25 7.53 19.45 -2.84
C GLN A 25 6.66 18.22 -2.62
N ARG A 26 5.44 18.44 -2.16
CA ARG A 26 4.53 17.35 -1.88
C ARG A 26 3.84 16.86 -3.15
N TRP A 27 3.97 15.55 -3.43
CA TRP A 27 3.32 14.91 -4.56
C TRP A 27 1.93 14.43 -4.16
N GLY A 28 0.91 15.07 -4.72
CA GLY A 28 -0.48 14.65 -4.55
C GLY A 28 -1.05 14.13 -5.86
N PHE A 29 -2.33 13.76 -5.83
CA PHE A 29 -2.98 13.20 -7.02
C PHE A 29 -3.08 14.20 -8.17
N ASP A 30 -3.30 15.47 -7.86
CA ASP A 30 -3.39 16.52 -8.90
C ASP A 30 -2.06 16.69 -9.62
N GLU A 31 -0.96 16.66 -8.88
CA GLU A 31 0.39 16.75 -9.44
C GLU A 31 0.69 15.56 -10.34
N LEU A 32 0.31 14.36 -9.90
CA LEU A 32 0.51 13.15 -10.69
C LEU A 32 -0.33 13.16 -11.96
N ARG A 33 -1.56 13.66 -11.86
CA ARG A 33 -2.44 13.77 -13.02
C ARG A 33 -1.85 14.75 -14.05
N ARG A 34 -1.27 15.84 -13.60
CA ARG A 34 -0.60 16.81 -14.49
C ARG A 34 0.64 16.21 -15.17
N GLU A 35 1.31 15.27 -14.50
CA GLU A 35 2.46 14.58 -15.08
C GLU A 35 2.06 13.52 -16.11
N GLY A 36 0.77 13.26 -16.29
CA GLY A 36 0.27 12.36 -17.33
C GLY A 36 -0.01 10.94 -16.91
N PHE A 37 -0.05 10.65 -15.63
CA PHE A 37 -0.42 9.31 -15.16
C PHE A 37 -1.90 9.04 -15.42
N SER A 38 -2.21 7.82 -15.85
CA SER A 38 -3.57 7.46 -16.26
C SER A 38 -4.53 7.38 -15.06
N GLU A 39 -5.82 7.61 -15.33
CA GLU A 39 -6.84 7.52 -14.28
C GLU A 39 -6.92 6.15 -13.62
N PRO A 40 -6.81 5.01 -14.33
CA PRO A 40 -6.77 3.70 -13.68
C PRO A 40 -5.61 3.55 -12.68
N VAL A 41 -4.44 4.09 -13.00
CA VAL A 41 -3.29 4.09 -12.09
C VAL A 41 -3.58 4.94 -10.86
N LEU A 42 -4.13 6.13 -11.06
CA LEU A 42 -4.46 7.04 -9.96
C LEU A 42 -5.56 6.46 -9.06
N ALA A 43 -6.55 5.79 -9.65
CA ALA A 43 -7.61 5.14 -8.87
C ALA A 43 -7.05 4.03 -7.97
N ALA A 44 -6.14 3.20 -8.51
CA ALA A 44 -5.50 2.15 -7.73
C ALA A 44 -4.64 2.75 -6.62
N LEU A 45 -3.90 3.80 -6.92
CA LEU A 45 -3.06 4.50 -5.93
C LEU A 45 -3.92 5.06 -4.79
N GLU A 46 -5.06 5.66 -5.12
CA GLU A 46 -6.00 6.18 -4.12
C GLU A 46 -6.47 5.07 -3.17
N CYS A 47 -6.74 3.88 -3.72
CA CYS A 47 -7.19 2.75 -2.90
C CYS A 47 -6.15 2.28 -1.90
N VAL A 48 -4.85 2.37 -2.21
CA VAL A 48 -3.79 1.92 -1.31
C VAL A 48 -3.25 3.03 -0.40
N THR A 49 -3.65 4.28 -0.63
CA THR A 49 -3.15 5.43 0.13
C THR A 49 -4.07 5.74 1.29
N ARG A 50 -3.50 5.80 2.49
CA ARG A 50 -4.25 6.11 3.70
C ARG A 50 -4.64 7.59 3.70
N ARG A 51 -5.92 7.85 4.00
CA ARG A 51 -6.44 9.22 4.16
C ARG A 51 -6.41 9.62 5.62
N GLU A 52 -6.43 10.93 5.85
CA GLU A 52 -6.50 11.46 7.21
C GLU A 52 -7.75 10.92 7.90
N GLY A 53 -7.57 10.47 9.14
CA GLY A 53 -8.66 9.92 9.94
C GLY A 53 -9.00 8.45 9.67
N GLU A 54 -8.38 7.84 8.67
CA GLU A 54 -8.62 6.42 8.37
C GLU A 54 -7.75 5.51 9.23
N THR A 55 -8.30 4.34 9.58
CA THR A 55 -7.53 3.28 10.21
C THR A 55 -6.84 2.44 9.13
N TYR A 56 -5.87 1.64 9.55
CA TYR A 56 -5.22 0.68 8.65
C TYR A 56 -6.24 -0.28 8.03
N GLU A 57 -7.20 -0.74 8.84
CA GLU A 57 -8.25 -1.64 8.37
C GLU A 57 -9.11 -1.00 7.28
N ASP A 58 -9.40 0.28 7.38
CA ASP A 58 -10.17 1.00 6.36
C ASP A 58 -9.46 0.96 5.00
N VAL A 59 -8.14 1.18 5.00
CA VAL A 59 -7.33 1.12 3.78
C VAL A 59 -7.35 -0.29 3.19
N ILE A 60 -7.21 -1.31 4.03
CA ILE A 60 -7.23 -2.70 3.59
C ILE A 60 -8.55 -3.05 2.94
N ARG A 61 -9.66 -2.66 3.55
CA ARG A 61 -11.00 -2.93 3.00
C ARG A 61 -11.21 -2.21 1.66
N ARG A 62 -10.74 -0.99 1.55
CA ARG A 62 -10.83 -0.24 0.29
C ARG A 62 -9.98 -0.89 -0.79
N SER A 63 -8.81 -1.41 -0.44
CA SER A 63 -7.92 -2.10 -1.38
C SER A 63 -8.55 -3.36 -1.95
N LEU A 64 -9.46 -4.01 -1.23
CA LEU A 64 -10.18 -5.19 -1.72
C LEU A 64 -11.02 -4.91 -2.95
N THR A 65 -11.50 -3.69 -3.11
CA THR A 65 -12.43 -3.33 -4.18
C THR A 65 -11.77 -3.13 -5.53
N HIS A 66 -10.45 -3.08 -5.57
CA HIS A 66 -9.71 -2.81 -6.81
C HIS A 66 -8.63 -3.86 -7.01
N PRO A 67 -8.66 -4.66 -8.12
CA PRO A 67 -7.70 -5.75 -8.31
C PRO A 67 -6.23 -5.33 -8.27
N VAL A 68 -5.89 -4.21 -8.90
CA VAL A 68 -4.50 -3.71 -8.90
C VAL A 68 -4.09 -3.27 -7.49
N ALA A 69 -4.95 -2.51 -6.81
CA ALA A 69 -4.68 -2.06 -5.44
C ALA A 69 -4.49 -3.24 -4.49
N ARG A 70 -5.33 -4.26 -4.61
CA ARG A 70 -5.24 -5.47 -3.80
C ARG A 70 -3.88 -6.16 -3.97
N ARG A 71 -3.41 -6.32 -5.19
CA ARG A 71 -2.12 -6.97 -5.47
C ARG A 71 -0.95 -6.13 -4.97
N VAL A 72 -0.99 -4.83 -5.16
CA VAL A 72 0.03 -3.92 -4.66
C VAL A 72 0.10 -3.98 -3.14
N LYS A 73 -1.05 -3.96 -2.48
CA LYS A 73 -1.11 -4.01 -1.01
C LYS A 73 -0.62 -5.36 -0.47
N LEU A 74 -0.94 -6.45 -1.14
CA LEU A 74 -0.44 -7.78 -0.76
C LEU A 74 1.08 -7.85 -0.86
N ALA A 75 1.66 -7.31 -1.92
CA ALA A 75 3.11 -7.29 -2.10
C ALA A 75 3.78 -6.46 -1.00
N ASP A 76 3.21 -5.30 -0.68
CA ASP A 76 3.70 -4.42 0.37
C ASP A 76 3.68 -5.11 1.74
N ILE A 77 2.58 -5.76 2.08
CA ILE A 77 2.42 -6.47 3.34
C ILE A 77 3.41 -7.63 3.44
N LYS A 78 3.56 -8.39 2.36
CA LYS A 78 4.50 -9.51 2.32
C LYS A 78 5.93 -9.04 2.59
N ASP A 79 6.33 -7.93 1.98
CA ASP A 79 7.65 -7.35 2.19
C ASP A 79 7.82 -6.90 3.64
N ASN A 80 6.79 -6.29 4.22
CA ASN A 80 6.83 -5.79 5.60
C ASN A 80 6.77 -6.90 6.65
N MET A 81 6.33 -8.10 6.28
CA MET A 81 6.32 -9.26 7.18
C MET A 81 7.64 -10.03 7.19
N ASP A 82 8.61 -9.61 6.42
CA ASP A 82 9.91 -10.29 6.36
C ASP A 82 10.73 -9.97 7.61
N ILE A 83 10.70 -10.89 8.57
CA ILE A 83 11.37 -10.72 9.86
C ILE A 83 12.89 -10.67 9.77
N ARG A 84 13.45 -11.10 8.64
CA ARG A 84 14.90 -11.04 8.42
C ARG A 84 15.43 -9.61 8.37
N ARG A 85 14.56 -8.64 8.16
CA ARG A 85 14.91 -7.22 8.12
C ARG A 85 15.05 -6.61 9.51
N LEU A 86 14.66 -7.36 10.56
CA LEU A 86 14.68 -6.87 11.93
C LEU A 86 15.97 -7.30 12.62
N ALA A 87 16.63 -6.37 13.31
CA ALA A 87 17.79 -6.68 14.14
C ALA A 87 17.35 -7.44 15.39
N THR A 88 16.23 -7.04 15.98
CA THR A 88 15.62 -7.70 17.13
C THR A 88 14.10 -7.62 16.96
N LEU A 89 13.38 -8.48 17.67
CA LEU A 89 11.93 -8.48 17.65
C LEU A 89 11.42 -7.83 18.94
N THR A 90 10.85 -6.64 18.81
CA THR A 90 10.24 -5.91 19.94
C THR A 90 8.75 -6.23 20.03
N ASP A 91 8.11 -5.85 21.15
CA ASP A 91 6.66 -5.99 21.30
C ASP A 91 5.91 -5.18 20.24
N ARG A 92 6.44 -4.02 19.88
CA ARG A 92 5.86 -3.18 18.82
C ARG A 92 5.93 -3.89 17.46
N ASP A 93 7.04 -4.57 17.17
CA ASP A 93 7.20 -5.33 15.94
C ASP A 93 6.22 -6.50 15.90
N ALA A 94 6.05 -7.21 17.01
CA ALA A 94 5.11 -8.33 17.10
C ALA A 94 3.67 -7.88 16.84
N GLU A 95 3.28 -6.73 17.41
CA GLU A 95 1.95 -6.19 17.19
C GLU A 95 1.73 -5.77 15.75
N ARG A 96 2.75 -5.18 15.13
CA ARG A 96 2.71 -4.79 13.71
C ARG A 96 2.55 -6.01 12.83
N LEU A 97 3.28 -7.09 13.11
CA LEU A 97 3.19 -8.34 12.36
C LEU A 97 1.80 -8.98 12.47
N ARG A 98 1.17 -8.92 13.64
CA ARG A 98 -0.20 -9.41 13.82
C ARG A 98 -1.16 -8.64 12.92
N ARG A 99 -1.00 -7.33 12.84
CA ARG A 99 -1.82 -6.47 12.02
C ARG A 99 -1.66 -6.79 10.54
N TYR A 100 -0.42 -7.00 10.11
CA TYR A 100 -0.14 -7.39 8.72
C TYR A 100 -0.73 -8.77 8.40
N LEU A 101 -0.63 -9.72 9.32
CA LEU A 101 -1.20 -11.05 9.11
C LEU A 101 -2.73 -10.99 8.97
N ALA A 102 -3.39 -10.21 9.81
CA ALA A 102 -4.83 -10.02 9.71
C ALA A 102 -5.22 -9.42 8.35
N ALA A 103 -4.47 -8.40 7.91
CA ALA A 103 -4.70 -7.77 6.61
C ALA A 103 -4.46 -8.75 5.46
N TRP A 104 -3.42 -9.56 5.55
CA TRP A 104 -3.14 -10.59 4.56
C TRP A 104 -4.32 -11.54 4.38
N ARG A 105 -4.89 -11.99 5.49
CA ARG A 105 -6.05 -12.90 5.46
C ARG A 105 -7.27 -12.26 4.80
N VAL A 106 -7.53 -11.01 5.11
CA VAL A 106 -8.63 -10.27 4.48
C VAL A 106 -8.40 -10.17 2.97
N LEU A 107 -7.21 -9.76 2.56
CA LEU A 107 -6.90 -9.53 1.14
C LEU A 107 -6.84 -10.82 0.33
N THR A 108 -6.52 -11.93 0.95
CA THR A 108 -6.46 -13.23 0.25
C THR A 108 -7.76 -14.03 0.36
N GLY A 109 -8.73 -13.55 1.16
CA GLY A 109 -9.96 -14.28 1.41
C GLY A 109 -9.81 -15.48 2.32
N ALA A 110 -8.73 -15.52 3.11
CA ALA A 110 -8.41 -16.65 4.00
C ALA A 110 -8.93 -16.46 5.43
N GLU A 111 -9.87 -15.59 5.64
CA GLU A 111 -10.47 -15.37 6.96
C GLU A 111 -11.17 -16.62 7.48
#